data_44476c3130ded642d5434600c138930c
#
_entry.id   44476c3130ded642d5434600c138930c
#
_cell.length_a   1.000
_cell.length_b   1.000
_cell.length_c   1.000
_cell.angle_alpha   90.00
_cell.angle_beta   90.00
_cell.angle_gamma   90.00
#
_symmetry.space_group_name_H-M   'P 1'
#
loop_
_entity.id
_entity.type
_entity.pdbx_description
1 polymer ?
#
loop_
_entity_poly.entity_id
_entity_poly.type
_entity_poly.pdbx_seq_one_letter_code
_entity_poly.pdbx_strand_id
1 'polypeptide(L)'
;MPEAIVVGAGVVGASIAFHLAERGIDTLVLDRNGPAGGSTPRSGALVRCHYPTSLEADLAWESLTEYFEPWGERVGGGCGFTRTGFAYLAGEDRVEALRHNVNLQQKVNVQTQLIEPAELGELDHSLNLDGVALAAYEPRGGYADPTATTVGFLDVARRLGARFERRQVTSLRVRGEKIIGVETEGGPLEAGIVVVAAGSWSGPLAASVGLELPIHPVRVQVALFERPYTLPTHLTVIDSVSGFYARPAAERATVIGLRDSYEWLEDAESWDPKPDTDFVDEAAYLLGKRIPDLEGAPYRAGRAGILDMTPDARPILGPEGPEGLYLAVGWSGTGFKKAPAVGNELATWIQDGRPNRPELETYNLNRFNNGDLIFGKYDPAVRSPH
;
A
#
# COMPACT_ATOMS: atom_id res chain seq x y z
N MET A 1 10.42 28.26 9.89
CA MET A 1 9.14 27.60 10.19
C MET A 1 8.76 26.88 8.92
N PRO A 2 8.49 25.56 8.93
CA PRO A 2 8.10 24.86 7.72
C PRO A 2 6.75 25.37 7.19
N GLU A 3 6.56 25.32 5.88
CA GLU A 3 5.26 25.59 5.27
C GLU A 3 4.31 24.40 5.50
N ALA A 4 4.85 23.17 5.35
CA ALA A 4 4.12 21.93 5.54
C ALA A 4 4.78 20.99 6.56
N ILE A 5 3.97 20.32 7.38
CA ILE A 5 4.38 19.21 8.23
C ILE A 5 3.68 17.94 7.72
N VAL A 6 4.47 16.91 7.43
CA VAL A 6 3.97 15.56 7.13
C VAL A 6 4.16 14.68 8.35
N VAL A 7 3.06 14.16 8.90
CA VAL A 7 3.05 13.28 10.07
C VAL A 7 2.99 11.82 9.61
N GLY A 8 4.09 11.11 9.81
CA GLY A 8 4.30 9.73 9.36
C GLY A 8 5.35 9.64 8.24
N ALA A 9 6.40 8.85 8.47
CA ALA A 9 7.48 8.56 7.52
C ALA A 9 7.37 7.13 6.94
N GLY A 10 6.14 6.62 6.78
CA GLY A 10 5.84 5.47 5.94
C GLY A 10 5.97 5.82 4.45
N VAL A 11 5.79 4.83 3.57
CA VAL A 11 5.95 5.04 2.12
C VAL A 11 5.06 6.15 1.56
N VAL A 12 3.84 6.31 2.08
CA VAL A 12 2.90 7.36 1.64
C VAL A 12 3.40 8.74 2.06
N GLY A 13 3.72 8.94 3.36
CA GLY A 13 4.25 10.21 3.83
C GLY A 13 5.59 10.58 3.22
N ALA A 14 6.47 9.59 2.98
CA ALA A 14 7.74 9.78 2.29
C ALA A 14 7.57 10.25 0.84
N SER A 15 6.62 9.64 0.11
CA SER A 15 6.28 10.05 -1.25
C SER A 15 5.69 11.47 -1.28
N ILE A 16 4.76 11.78 -0.36
CA ILE A 16 4.19 13.14 -0.24
C ILE A 16 5.29 14.16 0.02
N ALA A 17 6.19 13.89 0.98
CA ALA A 17 7.29 14.80 1.31
C ALA A 17 8.24 15.02 0.11
N PHE A 18 8.51 13.97 -0.65
CA PHE A 18 9.29 14.06 -1.88
C PHE A 18 8.64 15.01 -2.88
N HIS A 19 7.35 14.85 -3.15
CA HIS A 19 6.64 15.67 -4.13
C HIS A 19 6.39 17.10 -3.68
N LEU A 20 6.22 17.34 -2.38
CA LEU A 20 6.18 18.70 -1.83
C LEU A 20 7.53 19.39 -1.99
N ALA A 21 8.63 18.70 -1.67
CA ALA A 21 9.97 19.23 -1.83
C ALA A 21 10.34 19.50 -3.31
N GLU A 22 9.90 18.65 -4.26
CA GLU A 22 10.05 18.92 -5.70
C GLU A 22 9.37 20.22 -6.14
N ARG A 23 8.28 20.60 -5.46
CA ARG A 23 7.54 21.86 -5.70
C ARG A 23 8.10 23.06 -4.94
N GLY A 24 9.19 22.86 -4.20
CA GLY A 24 9.84 23.92 -3.41
C GLY A 24 9.11 24.28 -2.11
N ILE A 25 8.14 23.46 -1.66
CA ILE A 25 7.42 23.66 -0.40
C ILE A 25 8.32 23.23 0.76
N ASP A 26 8.65 24.14 1.68
CA ASP A 26 9.47 23.84 2.87
C ASP A 26 8.76 22.83 3.76
N THR A 27 9.23 21.59 3.74
CA THR A 27 8.56 20.42 4.33
C THR A 27 9.36 19.85 5.50
N LEU A 28 8.67 19.60 6.64
CA LEU A 28 9.18 18.86 7.78
C LEU A 28 8.40 17.53 7.91
N VAL A 29 9.11 16.43 7.90
CA VAL A 29 8.54 15.09 8.15
C VAL A 29 8.79 14.69 9.59
N LEU A 30 7.74 14.28 10.29
CA LEU A 30 7.79 13.83 11.68
C LEU A 30 7.36 12.36 11.78
N ASP A 31 8.13 11.54 12.47
CA ASP A 31 7.77 10.17 12.77
C ASP A 31 8.34 9.74 14.12
N ARG A 32 7.59 8.98 14.92
CA ARG A 32 8.01 8.53 16.25
C ARG A 32 9.10 7.45 16.19
N ASN A 33 9.10 6.60 15.15
CA ASN A 33 10.01 5.46 15.03
C ASN A 33 11.13 5.68 14.01
N GLY A 34 10.89 6.51 12.98
CA GLY A 34 11.79 6.76 11.87
C GLY A 34 11.27 6.26 10.53
N PRO A 35 12.03 6.45 9.43
CA PRO A 35 11.64 6.05 8.10
C PRO A 35 11.26 4.56 8.03
N ALA A 36 10.11 4.28 7.41
CA ALA A 36 9.55 2.93 7.31
C ALA A 36 9.37 2.23 8.66
N GLY A 37 9.15 2.96 9.77
CA GLY A 37 9.04 2.37 11.11
C GLY A 37 7.72 1.65 11.42
N GLY A 38 6.68 1.85 10.60
CA GLY A 38 5.32 1.33 10.80
C GLY A 38 5.00 0.07 9.97
N SER A 39 3.87 0.12 9.27
CA SER A 39 3.33 -0.97 8.43
C SER A 39 4.15 -1.23 7.18
N THR A 40 4.81 -0.21 6.64
CA THR A 40 5.53 -0.26 5.35
C THR A 40 6.52 -1.43 5.23
N PRO A 41 7.48 -1.65 6.15
CA PRO A 41 8.48 -2.72 5.99
C PRO A 41 7.89 -4.12 6.16
N ARG A 42 6.64 -4.19 6.62
CA ARG A 42 5.90 -5.44 6.84
C ARG A 42 5.00 -5.82 5.67
N SER A 43 4.95 -4.97 4.65
CA SER A 43 4.19 -5.19 3.41
C SER A 43 4.74 -6.36 2.59
N GLY A 44 3.87 -7.04 1.85
CA GLY A 44 4.27 -7.92 0.74
C GLY A 44 4.94 -7.17 -0.41
N ALA A 45 4.70 -5.86 -0.51
CA ALA A 45 5.28 -4.93 -1.49
C ALA A 45 5.14 -5.38 -2.95
N LEU A 46 4.00 -6.00 -3.30
CA LEU A 46 3.66 -6.30 -4.69
C LEU A 46 3.46 -4.99 -5.45
N VAL A 47 4.03 -4.91 -6.64
CA VAL A 47 3.81 -3.83 -7.62
C VAL A 47 2.98 -4.41 -8.75
N ARG A 48 1.70 -4.05 -8.78
CA ARG A 48 0.68 -4.57 -9.71
C ARG A 48 -0.42 -3.54 -9.92
N CYS A 49 -1.15 -3.66 -11.02
CA CYS A 49 -2.21 -2.74 -11.41
C CYS A 49 -3.61 -3.39 -11.40
N HIS A 50 -3.72 -4.67 -11.02
CA HIS A 50 -4.99 -5.39 -10.97
C HIS A 50 -5.86 -4.89 -9.82
N TYR A 51 -6.81 -4.00 -10.15
CA TYR A 51 -7.78 -3.40 -9.25
C TYR A 51 -9.19 -3.43 -9.85
N PRO A 52 -10.24 -3.41 -9.02
CA PRO A 52 -11.63 -3.43 -9.47
C PRO A 52 -12.20 -2.06 -9.83
N THR A 53 -11.42 -0.98 -9.68
CA THR A 53 -11.79 0.39 -10.07
C THR A 53 -10.76 0.98 -11.02
N SER A 54 -11.21 1.85 -11.96
CA SER A 54 -10.33 2.51 -12.93
C SER A 54 -9.31 3.41 -12.24
N LEU A 55 -9.75 4.19 -11.24
CA LEU A 55 -8.92 5.14 -10.51
C LEU A 55 -7.74 4.44 -9.80
N GLU A 56 -8.02 3.31 -9.12
CA GLU A 56 -6.94 2.57 -8.45
C GLU A 56 -5.96 1.92 -9.44
N ALA A 57 -6.49 1.39 -10.56
CA ALA A 57 -5.67 0.81 -11.60
C ALA A 57 -4.77 1.86 -12.27
N ASP A 58 -5.31 3.05 -12.54
CA ASP A 58 -4.58 4.16 -13.13
C ASP A 58 -3.49 4.71 -12.22
N LEU A 59 -3.79 4.92 -10.92
CA LEU A 59 -2.78 5.32 -9.91
C LEU A 59 -1.64 4.29 -9.77
N ALA A 60 -1.98 3.01 -9.81
CA ALA A 60 -0.99 1.95 -9.74
C ALA A 60 -0.15 1.88 -11.03
N TRP A 61 -0.77 2.12 -12.18
CA TRP A 61 -0.11 2.17 -13.48
C TRP A 61 0.86 3.35 -13.58
N GLU A 62 0.45 4.57 -13.21
CA GLU A 62 1.35 5.72 -13.11
C GLU A 62 2.51 5.42 -12.16
N SER A 63 2.22 4.86 -10.98
CA SER A 63 3.27 4.52 -10.03
C SER A 63 4.28 3.53 -10.59
N LEU A 64 3.83 2.54 -11.38
CA LEU A 64 4.70 1.58 -12.03
C LEU A 64 5.54 2.24 -13.13
N THR A 65 4.91 2.96 -14.05
CA THR A 65 5.54 3.47 -15.28
C THR A 65 6.37 4.72 -15.07
N GLU A 66 5.95 5.60 -14.16
CA GLU A 66 6.63 6.88 -13.93
C GLU A 66 7.60 6.85 -12.75
N TYR A 67 7.53 5.80 -11.89
CA TYR A 67 8.37 5.72 -10.69
C TYR A 67 9.10 4.39 -10.56
N PHE A 68 8.40 3.26 -10.39
CA PHE A 68 9.08 1.99 -10.08
C PHE A 68 10.03 1.53 -11.18
N GLU A 69 9.65 1.62 -12.43
CA GLU A 69 10.51 1.24 -13.55
C GLU A 69 11.64 2.25 -13.78
N PRO A 70 11.40 3.57 -13.93
CA PRO A 70 12.47 4.55 -14.10
C PRO A 70 13.02 5.07 -12.77
N TRP A 71 12.98 4.28 -11.68
CA TRP A 71 13.34 4.76 -10.34
C TRP A 71 14.68 5.48 -10.28
N GLY A 72 15.70 4.91 -10.93
CA GLY A 72 17.04 5.47 -10.94
C GLY A 72 17.12 6.88 -11.54
N GLU A 73 16.30 7.16 -12.54
CA GLU A 73 16.20 8.45 -13.22
C GLU A 73 15.28 9.41 -12.47
N ARG A 74 14.14 8.89 -12.00
CA ARG A 74 13.06 9.70 -11.42
C ARG A 74 13.30 10.07 -9.95
N VAL A 75 13.83 9.14 -9.15
CA VAL A 75 14.06 9.32 -7.71
C VAL A 75 15.55 9.24 -7.40
N GLY A 76 16.29 8.33 -8.05
CA GLY A 76 17.70 8.07 -7.80
C GLY A 76 17.94 6.90 -6.86
N GLY A 77 19.12 6.29 -6.95
CA GLY A 77 19.42 5.07 -6.20
C GLY A 77 18.59 3.88 -6.68
N GLY A 78 18.14 3.03 -5.76
CA GLY A 78 17.35 1.85 -6.06
C GLY A 78 16.23 1.63 -5.04
N CYS A 79 15.05 1.23 -5.52
CA CYS A 79 13.92 0.82 -4.68
C CYS A 79 13.77 -0.70 -4.59
N GLY A 80 14.71 -1.47 -5.17
CA GLY A 80 14.61 -2.93 -5.22
C GLY A 80 13.48 -3.45 -6.10
N PHE A 81 12.98 -2.63 -7.05
CA PHE A 81 11.96 -3.10 -7.98
C PHE A 81 12.52 -4.23 -8.84
N THR A 82 11.80 -5.35 -8.82
CA THR A 82 12.11 -6.55 -9.58
C THR A 82 10.89 -6.95 -10.40
N ARG A 83 11.03 -6.85 -11.70
CA ARG A 83 10.00 -7.24 -12.66
C ARG A 83 10.01 -8.76 -12.81
N THR A 84 9.02 -9.41 -12.24
CA THR A 84 8.82 -10.88 -12.34
C THR A 84 7.64 -11.25 -13.23
N GLY A 85 6.86 -10.26 -13.66
CA GLY A 85 5.49 -10.47 -14.06
C GLY A 85 4.57 -10.63 -12.84
N PHE A 86 3.29 -10.35 -13.02
CA PHE A 86 2.25 -10.56 -12.02
C PHE A 86 1.09 -11.34 -12.65
N ALA A 87 0.59 -12.36 -11.94
CA ALA A 87 -0.59 -13.09 -12.34
C ALA A 87 -1.65 -13.10 -11.22
N TYR A 88 -2.90 -12.79 -11.58
CA TYR A 88 -4.06 -13.02 -10.72
C TYR A 88 -4.76 -14.30 -11.18
N LEU A 89 -4.79 -15.31 -10.31
CA LEU A 89 -5.36 -16.62 -10.60
C LEU A 89 -6.81 -16.67 -10.13
N ALA A 90 -7.73 -16.98 -11.02
CA ALA A 90 -9.16 -17.05 -10.74
C ALA A 90 -9.73 -18.45 -10.93
N GLY A 91 -10.56 -18.89 -9.99
CA GLY A 91 -11.44 -20.03 -10.16
C GLY A 91 -12.67 -19.68 -10.99
N GLU A 92 -13.49 -20.67 -11.32
CA GLU A 92 -14.71 -20.51 -12.13
C GLU A 92 -15.66 -19.43 -11.59
N ASP A 93 -15.78 -19.32 -10.27
CA ASP A 93 -16.64 -18.36 -9.57
C ASP A 93 -16.23 -16.88 -9.78
N ARG A 94 -14.99 -16.63 -10.24
CA ARG A 94 -14.42 -15.29 -10.41
C ARG A 94 -14.09 -14.91 -11.85
N VAL A 95 -14.37 -15.77 -12.83
CA VAL A 95 -14.05 -15.54 -14.24
C VAL A 95 -14.72 -14.26 -14.78
N GLU A 96 -16.00 -14.04 -14.48
CA GLU A 96 -16.69 -12.80 -14.92
C GLU A 96 -16.10 -11.55 -14.29
N ALA A 97 -15.79 -11.59 -13.00
CA ALA A 97 -15.14 -10.49 -12.30
C ALA A 97 -13.77 -10.17 -12.90
N LEU A 98 -12.98 -11.22 -13.20
CA LEU A 98 -11.68 -11.09 -13.80
C LEU A 98 -11.74 -10.41 -15.19
N ARG A 99 -12.65 -10.90 -16.05
CA ARG A 99 -12.86 -10.32 -17.38
C ARG A 99 -13.28 -8.85 -17.32
N HIS A 100 -14.18 -8.53 -16.40
CA HIS A 100 -14.62 -7.16 -16.17
C HIS A 100 -13.45 -6.26 -15.74
N ASN A 101 -12.67 -6.70 -14.75
CA ASN A 101 -11.56 -5.93 -14.20
C ASN A 101 -10.44 -5.71 -15.23
N VAL A 102 -10.08 -6.73 -16.01
CA VAL A 102 -9.09 -6.60 -17.09
C VAL A 102 -9.55 -5.58 -18.14
N ASN A 103 -10.81 -5.66 -18.57
CA ASN A 103 -11.36 -4.70 -19.53
C ASN A 103 -11.32 -3.25 -18.98
N LEU A 104 -11.67 -3.07 -17.70
CA LEU A 104 -11.60 -1.77 -17.03
C LEU A 104 -10.16 -1.23 -16.98
N GLN A 105 -9.20 -2.09 -16.63
CA GLN A 105 -7.79 -1.73 -16.53
C GLN A 105 -7.18 -1.36 -17.89
N GLN A 106 -7.53 -2.10 -18.94
CA GLN A 106 -7.10 -1.80 -20.32
C GLN A 106 -7.60 -0.43 -20.79
N LYS A 107 -8.77 0.04 -20.34
CA LYS A 107 -9.30 1.38 -20.69
C LYS A 107 -8.47 2.52 -20.09
N VAL A 108 -7.72 2.27 -19.04
CA VAL A 108 -6.76 3.21 -18.45
C VAL A 108 -5.30 2.82 -18.79
N ASN A 109 -5.11 2.16 -19.92
CA ASN A 109 -3.82 1.80 -20.51
C ASN A 109 -2.96 0.83 -19.72
N VAL A 110 -3.48 0.14 -18.71
CA VAL A 110 -2.75 -0.91 -18.02
C VAL A 110 -2.45 -2.05 -18.99
N GLN A 111 -1.19 -2.45 -19.08
CA GLN A 111 -0.76 -3.59 -19.89
C GLN A 111 -1.07 -4.90 -19.14
N THR A 112 -2.30 -5.33 -19.26
CA THR A 112 -2.82 -6.57 -18.68
C THR A 112 -3.57 -7.37 -19.75
N GLN A 113 -3.56 -8.68 -19.65
CA GLN A 113 -4.26 -9.58 -20.58
C GLN A 113 -4.85 -10.78 -19.83
N LEU A 114 -5.95 -11.31 -20.37
CA LEU A 114 -6.48 -12.58 -19.95
C LEU A 114 -5.68 -13.69 -20.62
N ILE A 115 -5.27 -14.69 -19.87
CA ILE A 115 -4.56 -15.86 -20.37
C ILE A 115 -5.16 -17.14 -19.80
N GLU A 116 -5.18 -18.17 -20.62
CA GLU A 116 -5.64 -19.50 -20.21
C GLU A 116 -4.58 -20.19 -19.32
N PRO A 117 -4.98 -21.14 -18.47
CA PRO A 117 -4.03 -21.85 -17.60
C PRO A 117 -2.86 -22.48 -18.36
N ALA A 118 -3.07 -23.02 -19.56
CA ALA A 118 -2.01 -23.60 -20.37
C ALA A 118 -0.93 -22.56 -20.75
N GLU A 119 -1.35 -21.38 -21.18
CA GLU A 119 -0.44 -20.27 -21.52
C GLU A 119 0.30 -19.78 -20.28
N LEU A 120 -0.37 -19.71 -19.12
CA LEU A 120 0.28 -19.36 -17.86
C LEU A 120 1.34 -20.36 -17.45
N GLY A 121 1.06 -21.68 -17.65
CA GLY A 121 2.03 -22.76 -17.42
C GLY A 121 3.28 -22.68 -18.33
N GLU A 122 3.14 -22.12 -19.53
CA GLU A 122 4.28 -21.84 -20.40
C GLU A 122 5.14 -20.65 -19.89
N LEU A 123 4.52 -19.67 -19.23
CA LEU A 123 5.22 -18.54 -18.63
C LEU A 123 5.92 -18.89 -17.33
N ASP A 124 5.32 -19.77 -16.54
CA ASP A 124 5.86 -20.22 -15.26
C ASP A 124 5.55 -21.70 -15.01
N HIS A 125 6.49 -22.58 -15.36
CA HIS A 125 6.38 -24.03 -15.20
C HIS A 125 6.37 -24.49 -13.75
N SER A 126 6.67 -23.62 -12.79
CA SER A 126 6.67 -23.97 -11.37
C SER A 126 5.25 -24.01 -10.78
N LEU A 127 4.26 -23.43 -11.46
CA LEU A 127 2.90 -23.31 -10.97
C LEU A 127 2.07 -24.58 -11.23
N ASN A 128 1.55 -25.17 -10.18
CA ASN A 128 0.40 -26.07 -10.31
C ASN A 128 -0.87 -25.23 -10.53
N LEU A 129 -1.56 -25.45 -11.64
CA LEU A 129 -2.72 -24.65 -12.06
C LEU A 129 -4.07 -25.32 -11.78
N ASP A 130 -4.09 -26.37 -10.94
CA ASP A 130 -5.32 -27.03 -10.53
C ASP A 130 -6.30 -26.02 -9.90
N GLY A 131 -7.54 -26.05 -10.38
CA GLY A 131 -8.61 -25.16 -9.95
C GLY A 131 -8.55 -23.72 -10.52
N VAL A 132 -7.54 -23.39 -11.33
CA VAL A 132 -7.46 -22.11 -12.05
C VAL A 132 -8.27 -22.24 -13.34
N ALA A 133 -9.28 -21.40 -13.50
CA ALA A 133 -10.10 -21.35 -14.70
C ALA A 133 -9.63 -20.29 -15.71
N LEU A 134 -9.08 -19.20 -15.20
CA LEU A 134 -8.57 -18.08 -16.02
C LEU A 134 -7.55 -17.27 -15.20
N ALA A 135 -6.60 -16.61 -15.86
CA ALA A 135 -5.69 -15.69 -15.20
C ALA A 135 -5.67 -14.31 -15.88
N ALA A 136 -5.39 -13.27 -15.08
CA ALA A 136 -4.97 -11.97 -15.62
C ALA A 136 -3.46 -11.84 -15.44
N TYR A 137 -2.75 -11.54 -16.52
CA TYR A 137 -1.31 -11.41 -16.55
C TYR A 137 -0.86 -9.98 -16.85
N GLU A 138 0.01 -9.45 -16.01
CA GLU A 138 0.66 -8.15 -16.16
C GLU A 138 2.17 -8.36 -16.34
N PRO A 139 2.70 -8.27 -17.57
CA PRO A 139 4.11 -8.57 -17.85
C PRO A 139 5.09 -7.59 -17.19
N ARG A 140 4.62 -6.39 -16.83
CA ARG A 140 5.42 -5.34 -16.18
C ARG A 140 5.32 -5.36 -14.64
N GLY A 141 4.41 -6.15 -14.08
CA GLY A 141 4.24 -6.30 -12.64
C GLY A 141 5.43 -7.01 -11.96
N GLY A 142 5.44 -6.99 -10.65
CA GLY A 142 6.47 -7.62 -9.83
C GLY A 142 6.39 -7.19 -8.37
N TYR A 143 7.53 -6.85 -7.79
CA TYR A 143 7.62 -6.39 -6.41
C TYR A 143 8.77 -5.39 -6.23
N ALA A 144 8.77 -4.66 -5.09
CA ALA A 144 9.88 -3.79 -4.72
C ALA A 144 10.28 -4.01 -3.25
N ASP A 145 11.34 -3.35 -2.81
CA ASP A 145 11.69 -3.29 -1.39
C ASP A 145 10.98 -2.09 -0.74
N PRO A 146 10.09 -2.32 0.25
CA PRO A 146 9.30 -1.24 0.82
C PRO A 146 10.13 -0.27 1.67
N THR A 147 11.19 -0.74 2.29
CA THR A 147 12.10 0.11 3.08
C THR A 147 12.98 0.95 2.16
N ALA A 148 13.60 0.33 1.14
CA ALA A 148 14.41 1.05 0.17
C ALA A 148 13.60 2.10 -0.60
N THR A 149 12.35 1.78 -0.99
CA THR A 149 11.42 2.73 -1.63
C THR A 149 11.17 3.95 -0.73
N THR A 150 10.86 3.72 0.55
CA THR A 150 10.57 4.80 1.52
C THR A 150 11.80 5.67 1.76
N VAL A 151 12.95 5.05 2.02
CA VAL A 151 14.22 5.76 2.25
C VAL A 151 14.63 6.53 1.00
N GLY A 152 14.46 5.95 -0.19
CA GLY A 152 14.78 6.62 -1.45
C GLY A 152 14.01 7.92 -1.63
N PHE A 153 12.70 7.93 -1.39
CA PHE A 153 11.90 9.17 -1.43
C PHE A 153 12.38 10.20 -0.41
N LEU A 154 12.60 9.80 0.85
CA LEU A 154 13.02 10.73 1.90
C LEU A 154 14.42 11.29 1.67
N ASP A 155 15.35 10.49 1.15
CA ASP A 155 16.70 10.96 0.86
C ASP A 155 16.70 12.01 -0.25
N VAL A 156 15.85 11.85 -1.26
CA VAL A 156 15.70 12.88 -2.29
C VAL A 156 14.97 14.10 -1.75
N ALA A 157 13.89 13.93 -1.00
CA ALA A 157 13.19 15.03 -0.35
C ALA A 157 14.17 15.89 0.48
N ARG A 158 15.07 15.24 1.24
CA ARG A 158 16.11 15.92 2.04
C ARG A 158 17.12 16.67 1.18
N ARG A 159 17.56 16.10 0.06
CA ARG A 159 18.45 16.80 -0.90
C ARG A 159 17.78 18.03 -1.51
N LEU A 160 16.45 18.01 -1.63
CA LEU A 160 15.63 19.12 -2.11
C LEU A 160 15.25 20.12 -1.00
N GLY A 161 15.72 19.90 0.24
CA GLY A 161 15.53 20.85 1.35
C GLY A 161 14.53 20.41 2.42
N ALA A 162 13.81 19.31 2.24
CA ALA A 162 12.94 18.79 3.29
C ALA A 162 13.76 18.33 4.51
N ARG A 163 13.14 18.40 5.69
CA ARG A 163 13.76 17.98 6.95
C ARG A 163 13.02 16.75 7.49
N PHE A 164 13.74 15.89 8.17
CA PHE A 164 13.17 14.78 8.93
C PHE A 164 13.59 14.88 10.38
N GLU A 165 12.62 14.76 11.30
CA GLU A 165 12.86 14.64 12.72
C GLU A 165 12.17 13.41 13.30
N ARG A 166 12.91 12.62 14.07
CA ARG A 166 12.30 11.55 14.88
C ARG A 166 11.62 12.17 16.09
N ARG A 167 10.32 12.38 15.98
CA ARG A 167 9.51 13.06 16.99
C ARG A 167 8.07 12.59 16.92
N GLN A 168 7.49 12.28 18.09
CA GLN A 168 6.09 11.91 18.18
C GLN A 168 5.20 13.15 18.15
N VAL A 169 4.23 13.15 17.21
CA VAL A 169 3.12 14.11 17.21
C VAL A 169 2.03 13.56 18.11
N THR A 170 1.54 14.36 19.05
CA THR A 170 0.53 13.97 20.03
C THR A 170 -0.85 14.52 19.70
N SER A 171 -0.94 15.68 19.04
CA SER A 171 -2.21 16.24 18.57
C SER A 171 -1.98 17.27 17.45
N LEU A 172 -3.05 17.60 16.75
CA LEU A 172 -3.10 18.68 15.79
C LEU A 172 -3.46 19.98 16.51
N ARG A 173 -2.93 21.12 16.01
CA ARG A 173 -3.19 22.45 16.57
C ARG A 173 -4.02 23.29 15.62
N VAL A 174 -5.13 23.82 16.11
CA VAL A 174 -6.03 24.67 15.33
C VAL A 174 -6.26 26.03 16.00
N ARG A 175 -6.54 27.03 15.17
CA ARG A 175 -7.00 28.34 15.63
C ARG A 175 -8.17 28.78 14.75
N GLY A 176 -9.38 28.78 15.37
CA GLY A 176 -10.62 28.91 14.59
C GLY A 176 -10.77 27.72 13.65
N GLU A 177 -10.96 27.99 12.37
CA GLU A 177 -11.14 26.95 11.34
C GLU A 177 -9.84 26.60 10.57
N LYS A 178 -8.67 27.01 11.09
CA LYS A 178 -7.38 26.81 10.42
C LYS A 178 -6.43 25.97 11.25
N ILE A 179 -5.73 25.06 10.55
CA ILE A 179 -4.57 24.38 11.12
C ILE A 179 -3.44 25.40 11.35
N ILE A 180 -2.75 25.30 12.48
CA ILE A 180 -1.58 26.15 12.79
C ILE A 180 -0.34 25.30 13.14
N GLY A 181 -0.41 23.99 12.99
CA GLY A 181 0.71 23.10 13.24
C GLY A 181 0.32 21.86 14.05
N VAL A 182 1.28 21.32 14.78
CA VAL A 182 1.15 20.12 15.58
C VAL A 182 1.72 20.32 16.99
N GLU A 183 1.19 19.56 17.96
CA GLU A 183 1.80 19.38 19.27
C GLU A 183 2.69 18.13 19.26
N THR A 184 3.84 18.21 19.93
CA THR A 184 4.78 17.08 20.01
C THR A 184 5.27 16.92 21.45
N GLU A 185 5.91 15.79 21.77
CA GLU A 185 6.58 15.59 23.08
C GLU A 185 7.65 16.68 23.36
N GLY A 186 8.22 17.27 22.32
CA GLY A 186 9.21 18.36 22.42
C GLY A 186 8.62 19.77 22.35
N GLY A 187 7.29 19.92 22.46
CA GLY A 187 6.55 21.17 22.33
C GLY A 187 5.98 21.40 20.93
N PRO A 188 5.29 22.54 20.75
CA PRO A 188 4.57 22.85 19.52
C PRO A 188 5.50 23.14 18.33
N LEU A 189 5.05 22.73 17.15
CA LEU A 189 5.63 23.10 15.86
C LEU A 189 4.55 23.76 15.01
N GLU A 190 4.89 24.89 14.41
CA GLU A 190 3.95 25.68 13.62
C GLU A 190 4.11 25.37 12.13
N ALA A 191 2.99 25.25 11.42
CA ALA A 191 2.89 25.15 9.96
C ALA A 191 1.47 25.50 9.52
N GLY A 192 1.32 26.07 8.33
CA GLY A 192 0.00 26.35 7.75
C GLY A 192 -0.61 25.15 7.05
N ILE A 193 0.18 24.11 6.79
CA ILE A 193 -0.24 22.86 6.14
C ILE A 193 0.20 21.69 7.00
N VAL A 194 -0.72 20.77 7.30
CA VAL A 194 -0.41 19.50 7.98
C VAL A 194 -1.01 18.36 7.18
N VAL A 195 -0.18 17.37 6.83
CA VAL A 195 -0.60 16.13 6.19
C VAL A 195 -0.49 15.00 7.20
N VAL A 196 -1.61 14.34 7.52
CA VAL A 196 -1.62 13.14 8.36
C VAL A 196 -1.50 11.93 7.45
N ALA A 197 -0.37 11.20 7.57
CA ALA A 197 -0.05 9.96 6.85
C ALA A 197 0.46 8.88 7.83
N ALA A 198 -0.13 8.85 9.05
CA ALA A 198 0.33 8.03 10.16
C ALA A 198 -0.27 6.61 10.18
N GLY A 199 -0.92 6.16 9.05
CA GLY A 199 -1.52 4.83 8.93
C GLY A 199 -2.51 4.54 10.05
N SER A 200 -2.43 3.36 10.67
CA SER A 200 -3.34 2.94 11.75
C SER A 200 -3.31 3.83 12.99
N TRP A 201 -2.33 4.70 13.13
CA TRP A 201 -2.20 5.66 14.24
C TRP A 201 -2.82 7.02 13.96
N SER A 202 -3.53 7.18 12.86
CA SER A 202 -4.10 8.47 12.44
C SER A 202 -5.37 8.85 13.22
N GLY A 203 -6.12 7.88 13.74
CA GLY A 203 -7.38 8.12 14.45
C GLY A 203 -7.25 9.12 15.59
N PRO A 204 -6.36 8.90 16.59
CA PRO A 204 -6.19 9.84 17.71
C PRO A 204 -5.76 11.24 17.29
N LEU A 205 -4.96 11.38 16.21
CA LEU A 205 -4.56 12.68 15.70
C LEU A 205 -5.75 13.43 15.10
N ALA A 206 -6.56 12.77 14.29
CA ALA A 206 -7.77 13.36 13.70
C ALA A 206 -8.81 13.72 14.76
N ALA A 207 -8.98 12.86 15.77
CA ALA A 207 -9.89 13.10 16.89
C ALA A 207 -9.55 14.38 17.68
N SER A 208 -8.28 14.78 17.73
CA SER A 208 -7.85 16.02 18.41
C SER A 208 -8.41 17.29 17.78
N VAL A 209 -8.94 17.20 16.54
CA VAL A 209 -9.63 18.30 15.84
C VAL A 209 -11.10 17.98 15.52
N GLY A 210 -11.66 16.97 16.20
CA GLY A 210 -13.08 16.60 16.08
C GLY A 210 -13.42 15.74 14.85
N LEU A 211 -12.43 15.14 14.18
CA LEU A 211 -12.67 14.22 13.07
C LEU A 211 -12.61 12.77 13.56
N GLU A 212 -13.68 12.03 13.32
CA GLU A 212 -13.72 10.58 13.55
C GLU A 212 -13.39 9.84 12.26
N LEU A 213 -12.28 9.10 12.27
CA LEU A 213 -11.88 8.29 11.12
C LEU A 213 -12.40 6.86 11.30
N PRO A 214 -13.16 6.31 10.34
CA PRO A 214 -13.58 4.91 10.36
C PRO A 214 -12.44 3.98 9.93
N ILE A 215 -11.34 4.05 10.68
CA ILE A 215 -10.13 3.24 10.44
C ILE A 215 -10.02 2.22 11.56
N HIS A 216 -9.98 0.95 11.19
CA HIS A 216 -9.80 -0.15 12.12
C HIS A 216 -8.41 -0.77 11.91
N PRO A 217 -7.59 -0.91 12.95
CA PRO A 217 -6.31 -1.62 12.83
C PRO A 217 -6.58 -3.12 12.66
N VAL A 218 -5.91 -3.72 11.67
CA VAL A 218 -6.03 -5.15 11.37
C VAL A 218 -4.63 -5.76 11.29
N ARG A 219 -4.37 -6.79 12.11
CA ARG A 219 -3.12 -7.54 12.07
C ARG A 219 -3.14 -8.49 10.88
N VAL A 220 -2.07 -8.46 10.11
CA VAL A 220 -1.82 -9.34 8.96
C VAL A 220 -0.42 -9.93 9.06
N GLN A 221 -0.22 -11.09 8.43
CA GLN A 221 1.00 -11.84 8.60
C GLN A 221 1.62 -12.22 7.25
N VAL A 222 2.95 -12.33 7.23
CA VAL A 222 3.71 -12.86 6.10
C VAL A 222 4.77 -13.85 6.60
N ALA A 223 5.00 -14.90 5.81
CA ALA A 223 6.06 -15.86 6.01
C ALA A 223 7.03 -15.86 4.82
N LEU A 224 8.26 -16.23 5.07
CA LEU A 224 9.33 -16.37 4.09
C LEU A 224 9.83 -17.82 4.11
N PHE A 225 9.82 -18.46 2.95
CA PHE A 225 10.33 -19.81 2.74
C PHE A 225 11.50 -19.80 1.78
N GLU A 226 12.47 -20.72 2.00
CA GLU A 226 13.65 -20.81 1.15
C GLU A 226 13.34 -21.53 -0.16
N ARG A 227 13.67 -20.92 -1.30
CA ARG A 227 13.58 -21.58 -2.60
C ARG A 227 14.79 -22.50 -2.84
N PRO A 228 14.57 -23.69 -3.40
CA PRO A 228 15.66 -24.53 -3.86
C PRO A 228 16.41 -23.87 -5.02
N TYR A 229 17.63 -24.30 -5.30
CA TYR A 229 18.43 -23.79 -6.41
C TYR A 229 17.81 -24.08 -7.78
N THR A 230 16.98 -25.10 -7.86
CA THR A 230 16.22 -25.47 -9.07
C THR A 230 15.13 -24.49 -9.41
N LEU A 231 14.66 -23.69 -8.43
CA LEU A 231 13.65 -22.64 -8.62
C LEU A 231 14.28 -21.25 -8.34
N PRO A 232 14.98 -20.65 -9.29
CA PRO A 232 15.65 -19.36 -9.08
C PRO A 232 14.66 -18.20 -8.87
N THR A 233 13.50 -18.25 -9.54
CA THR A 233 12.43 -17.26 -9.45
C THR A 233 11.09 -17.89 -9.84
N HIS A 234 9.99 -17.16 -9.62
CA HIS A 234 8.64 -17.47 -10.10
C HIS A 234 7.87 -16.16 -10.31
N LEU A 235 6.70 -16.20 -10.92
CA LEU A 235 5.82 -15.03 -11.04
C LEU A 235 5.40 -14.53 -9.65
N THR A 236 5.18 -13.21 -9.55
CA THR A 236 4.39 -12.66 -8.44
C THR A 236 2.93 -13.03 -8.67
N VAL A 237 2.28 -13.66 -7.70
CA VAL A 237 0.91 -14.16 -7.86
C VAL A 237 -0.02 -13.67 -6.76
N ILE A 238 -1.28 -13.45 -7.12
CA ILE A 238 -2.42 -13.50 -6.20
C ILE A 238 -3.26 -14.70 -6.61
N ASP A 239 -3.35 -15.66 -5.73
CA ASP A 239 -4.16 -16.86 -5.92
C ASP A 239 -5.52 -16.68 -5.22
N SER A 240 -6.56 -16.38 -6.00
CA SER A 240 -7.91 -16.26 -5.43
C SER A 240 -8.62 -17.60 -5.25
N VAL A 241 -8.06 -18.69 -5.80
CA VAL A 241 -8.56 -20.05 -5.58
C VAL A 241 -8.22 -20.53 -4.19
N SER A 242 -6.99 -20.27 -3.75
CA SER A 242 -6.47 -20.72 -2.45
C SER A 242 -6.35 -19.60 -1.40
N GLY A 243 -6.65 -18.35 -1.74
CA GLY A 243 -6.75 -17.25 -0.78
C GLY A 243 -5.41 -16.67 -0.30
N PHE A 244 -4.36 -16.65 -1.11
CA PHE A 244 -3.06 -16.09 -0.74
C PHE A 244 -2.43 -15.22 -1.85
N TYR A 245 -1.35 -14.55 -1.52
CA TYR A 245 -0.42 -14.00 -2.50
C TYR A 245 1.00 -14.50 -2.22
N ALA A 246 1.79 -14.67 -3.27
CA ALA A 246 3.20 -15.01 -3.14
C ALA A 246 4.05 -14.23 -4.15
N ARG A 247 5.31 -13.99 -3.78
CA ARG A 247 6.31 -13.39 -4.65
C ARG A 247 7.72 -13.86 -4.32
N PRO A 248 8.62 -13.88 -5.30
CA PRO A 248 10.04 -14.05 -5.00
C PRO A 248 10.56 -12.90 -4.12
N ALA A 249 11.64 -13.15 -3.43
CA ALA A 249 12.41 -12.16 -2.69
C ALA A 249 13.92 -12.44 -2.85
N ALA A 250 14.74 -11.49 -2.40
CA ALA A 250 16.18 -11.65 -2.38
C ALA A 250 16.61 -12.92 -1.63
N GLU A 251 17.87 -13.33 -1.82
CA GLU A 251 18.47 -14.48 -1.13
C GLU A 251 17.66 -15.79 -1.26
N ARG A 252 17.06 -16.01 -2.41
CA ARG A 252 16.23 -17.20 -2.69
C ARG A 252 15.05 -17.39 -1.72
N ALA A 253 14.48 -16.33 -1.20
CA ALA A 253 13.28 -16.43 -0.40
C ALA A 253 12.02 -16.24 -1.25
N THR A 254 10.91 -16.88 -0.88
CA THR A 254 9.55 -16.59 -1.33
C THR A 254 8.75 -16.03 -0.16
N VAL A 255 8.13 -14.88 -0.37
CA VAL A 255 7.20 -14.27 0.60
C VAL A 255 5.79 -14.74 0.26
N ILE A 256 5.05 -15.16 1.28
CA ILE A 256 3.62 -15.48 1.20
C ILE A 256 2.85 -14.76 2.28
N GLY A 257 1.64 -14.28 1.95
CA GLY A 257 0.66 -13.77 2.91
C GLY A 257 -0.73 -14.28 2.57
N LEU A 258 -1.51 -14.65 3.58
CA LEU A 258 -2.88 -15.14 3.43
C LEU A 258 -3.86 -13.96 3.38
N ARG A 259 -4.85 -14.04 2.50
CA ARG A 259 -5.78 -12.91 2.26
C ARG A 259 -6.90 -12.81 3.29
N ASP A 260 -7.32 -13.91 3.85
CA ASP A 260 -8.47 -13.96 4.76
C ASP A 260 -8.09 -14.17 6.23
N SER A 261 -6.79 -14.14 6.56
CA SER A 261 -6.28 -14.24 7.93
C SER A 261 -6.16 -12.85 8.58
N TYR A 262 -7.29 -12.15 8.70
CA TYR A 262 -7.37 -10.84 9.33
C TYR A 262 -7.74 -10.97 10.81
N GLU A 263 -6.89 -10.43 11.67
CA GLU A 263 -7.18 -10.27 13.09
C GLU A 263 -7.49 -8.78 13.36
N TRP A 264 -8.76 -8.50 13.71
CA TRP A 264 -9.22 -7.15 14.05
C TRP A 264 -8.73 -6.79 15.43
N LEU A 265 -8.10 -5.64 15.57
CA LEU A 265 -7.53 -5.16 16.82
C LEU A 265 -8.38 -4.02 17.39
N GLU A 266 -8.40 -3.88 18.72
CA GLU A 266 -9.03 -2.74 19.38
C GLU A 266 -8.20 -1.46 19.18
N ASP A 267 -6.88 -1.59 19.17
CA ASP A 267 -5.95 -0.47 18.99
C ASP A 267 -4.72 -0.86 18.13
N ALA A 268 -3.97 0.14 17.70
CA ALA A 268 -2.79 -0.04 16.89
C ALA A 268 -1.49 -0.28 17.68
N GLU A 269 -1.54 -0.31 19.01
CA GLU A 269 -0.35 -0.46 19.88
C GLU A 269 -0.17 -1.88 20.40
N SER A 270 -1.26 -2.63 20.58
CA SER A 270 -1.25 -3.93 21.29
C SER A 270 -1.39 -5.09 20.30
N TRP A 271 -0.27 -5.54 19.72
CA TRP A 271 -0.25 -6.68 18.80
C TRP A 271 1.12 -7.38 18.78
N ASP A 272 1.13 -8.68 18.47
CA ASP A 272 2.38 -9.45 18.35
C ASP A 272 3.00 -9.23 16.95
N PRO A 273 4.25 -8.75 16.86
CA PRO A 273 4.96 -8.58 15.58
C PRO A 273 5.44 -9.91 14.98
N LYS A 274 5.31 -11.04 15.68
CA LYS A 274 5.67 -12.37 15.18
C LYS A 274 4.48 -13.01 14.49
N PRO A 275 4.70 -13.87 13.49
CA PRO A 275 3.62 -14.66 12.92
C PRO A 275 3.25 -15.81 13.86
N ASP A 276 1.98 -16.21 13.80
CA ASP A 276 1.46 -17.37 14.52
C ASP A 276 1.94 -18.66 13.86
N THR A 277 2.10 -19.72 14.65
CA THR A 277 2.55 -21.03 14.13
C THR A 277 1.56 -21.58 13.12
N ASP A 278 0.27 -21.55 13.43
CA ASP A 278 -0.81 -22.05 12.55
C ASP A 278 -0.82 -21.32 11.20
N PHE A 279 -0.56 -19.99 11.21
CA PHE A 279 -0.41 -19.21 9.98
C PHE A 279 0.79 -19.70 9.15
N VAL A 280 1.93 -19.98 9.80
CA VAL A 280 3.14 -20.45 9.09
C VAL A 280 2.90 -21.83 8.47
N ASP A 281 2.24 -22.73 9.18
CA ASP A 281 1.93 -24.08 8.71
C ASP A 281 0.95 -24.06 7.53
N GLU A 282 -0.11 -23.24 7.62
CA GLU A 282 -1.07 -23.06 6.53
C GLU A 282 -0.40 -22.42 5.30
N ALA A 283 0.42 -21.40 5.50
CA ALA A 283 1.17 -20.75 4.43
C ALA A 283 2.11 -21.73 3.72
N ALA A 284 2.83 -22.57 4.47
CA ALA A 284 3.69 -23.61 3.91
C ALA A 284 2.91 -24.60 3.05
N TYR A 285 1.77 -25.08 3.56
CA TYR A 285 0.90 -26.02 2.85
C TYR A 285 0.36 -25.43 1.54
N LEU A 286 -0.22 -24.22 1.58
CA LEU A 286 -0.79 -23.57 0.42
C LEU A 286 0.27 -23.23 -0.64
N LEU A 287 1.44 -22.78 -0.18
CA LEU A 287 2.57 -22.47 -1.05
C LEU A 287 3.08 -23.72 -1.78
N GLY A 288 3.31 -24.83 -1.08
CA GLY A 288 3.75 -26.10 -1.68
C GLY A 288 2.72 -26.69 -2.63
N LYS A 289 1.42 -26.53 -2.32
CA LYS A 289 0.34 -26.96 -3.22
C LYS A 289 0.32 -26.17 -4.54
N ARG A 290 0.58 -24.87 -4.52
CA ARG A 290 0.59 -24.00 -5.73
C ARG A 290 1.93 -24.04 -6.46
N ILE A 291 3.04 -24.13 -5.73
CA ILE A 291 4.41 -24.21 -6.28
C ILE A 291 5.04 -25.49 -5.72
N PRO A 292 4.89 -26.65 -6.38
CA PRO A 292 5.34 -27.95 -5.85
C PRO A 292 6.83 -28.00 -5.47
N ASP A 293 7.68 -27.23 -6.15
CA ASP A 293 9.10 -27.10 -5.80
C ASP A 293 9.33 -26.51 -4.40
N LEU A 294 8.30 -25.93 -3.80
CA LEU A 294 8.33 -25.36 -2.44
C LEU A 294 7.64 -26.26 -1.40
N GLU A 295 7.21 -27.46 -1.77
CA GLU A 295 6.72 -28.43 -0.79
C GLU A 295 7.83 -28.80 0.20
N GLY A 296 7.55 -28.62 1.50
CA GLY A 296 8.54 -28.84 2.55
C GLY A 296 9.70 -27.82 2.57
N ALA A 297 9.59 -26.70 1.89
CA ALA A 297 10.60 -25.66 1.88
C ALA A 297 10.89 -25.13 3.29
N PRO A 298 12.16 -24.90 3.67
CA PRO A 298 12.51 -24.40 4.99
C PRO A 298 11.90 -23.02 5.28
N TYR A 299 11.22 -22.91 6.42
CA TYR A 299 10.81 -21.60 6.95
C TYR A 299 12.04 -20.80 7.38
N ARG A 300 12.19 -19.58 6.90
CA ARG A 300 13.31 -18.70 7.21
C ARG A 300 12.98 -17.62 8.24
N ALA A 301 11.85 -16.97 8.05
CA ALA A 301 11.42 -15.85 8.87
C ALA A 301 9.94 -15.52 8.61
N GLY A 302 9.37 -14.74 9.49
CA GLY A 302 8.05 -14.16 9.28
C GLY A 302 7.88 -12.90 10.12
N ARG A 303 6.84 -12.17 9.81
CA ARG A 303 6.49 -10.95 10.54
C ARG A 303 4.99 -10.69 10.43
N ALA A 304 4.45 -10.09 11.47
CA ALA A 304 3.14 -9.48 11.41
C ALA A 304 3.26 -7.98 11.22
N GLY A 305 2.21 -7.36 10.72
CA GLY A 305 2.05 -5.92 10.55
C GLY A 305 0.60 -5.54 10.76
N ILE A 306 0.31 -4.26 10.77
CA ILE A 306 -1.06 -3.77 10.88
C ILE A 306 -1.44 -2.95 9.65
N LEU A 307 -2.69 -3.13 9.22
CA LEU A 307 -3.33 -2.34 8.17
C LEU A 307 -4.30 -1.36 8.80
N ASP A 308 -4.44 -0.22 8.16
CA ASP A 308 -5.43 0.82 8.42
C ASP A 308 -6.68 0.57 7.56
N MET A 309 -7.56 -0.36 8.00
CA MET A 309 -8.73 -0.77 7.23
C MET A 309 -9.86 0.25 7.32
N THR A 310 -10.44 0.61 6.18
CA THR A 310 -11.66 1.39 6.07
C THR A 310 -12.84 0.48 5.66
N PRO A 311 -14.10 0.90 5.88
CA PRO A 311 -15.28 0.08 5.56
C PRO A 311 -15.41 -0.34 4.09
N ASP A 312 -14.88 0.47 3.17
CA ASP A 312 -14.89 0.20 1.72
C ASP A 312 -13.53 -0.22 1.16
N ALA A 313 -12.53 -0.42 2.03
CA ALA A 313 -11.14 -0.69 1.67
C ALA A 313 -10.51 0.37 0.76
N ARG A 314 -10.99 1.61 0.80
CA ARG A 314 -10.46 2.76 0.04
C ARG A 314 -9.93 3.82 0.99
N PRO A 315 -8.86 4.56 0.58
CA PRO A 315 -8.25 5.55 1.45
C PRO A 315 -9.18 6.74 1.72
N ILE A 316 -8.87 7.49 2.78
CA ILE A 316 -9.32 8.86 2.98
C ILE A 316 -8.17 9.74 2.51
N LEU A 317 -8.43 10.56 1.48
CA LEU A 317 -7.40 11.34 0.79
C LEU A 317 -7.89 12.74 0.45
N GLY A 318 -7.13 13.75 0.79
CA GLY A 318 -7.41 15.15 0.45
C GLY A 318 -7.63 16.03 1.67
N PRO A 319 -8.14 17.27 1.46
CA PRO A 319 -8.42 18.21 2.54
C PRO A 319 -9.62 17.75 3.38
N GLU A 320 -9.47 17.78 4.70
CA GLU A 320 -10.52 17.36 5.64
C GLU A 320 -10.49 18.22 6.91
N GLY A 321 -11.68 18.68 7.37
CA GLY A 321 -11.81 19.48 8.60
C GLY A 321 -11.23 20.87 8.48
N PRO A 322 -10.33 21.31 9.39
CA PRO A 322 -9.76 22.67 9.39
C PRO A 322 -8.98 22.97 8.10
N GLU A 323 -9.08 24.19 7.59
CA GLU A 323 -8.30 24.66 6.43
C GLU A 323 -6.80 24.41 6.65
N GLY A 324 -6.13 23.78 5.68
CA GLY A 324 -4.72 23.41 5.73
C GLY A 324 -4.45 22.01 6.29
N LEU A 325 -5.48 21.28 6.73
CA LEU A 325 -5.35 19.86 7.10
C LEU A 325 -5.66 18.97 5.90
N TYR A 326 -4.75 18.01 5.65
CA TYR A 326 -4.90 16.97 4.63
C TYR A 326 -4.73 15.59 5.25
N LEU A 327 -5.52 14.63 4.78
CA LEU A 327 -5.41 13.23 5.17
C LEU A 327 -4.88 12.39 4.01
N ALA A 328 -4.10 11.36 4.33
CA ALA A 328 -3.63 10.33 3.41
C ALA A 328 -3.53 8.98 4.15
N VAL A 329 -4.66 8.42 4.52
CA VAL A 329 -4.82 7.34 5.51
C VAL A 329 -5.85 6.30 5.06
N GLY A 330 -5.94 5.15 5.75
CA GLY A 330 -6.96 4.15 5.47
C GLY A 330 -6.66 3.33 4.20
N TRP A 331 -5.42 2.99 3.96
CA TRP A 331 -4.97 2.35 2.71
C TRP A 331 -5.38 0.91 2.55
N SER A 332 -5.84 0.25 3.61
CA SER A 332 -6.38 -1.11 3.57
C SER A 332 -5.47 -2.12 2.84
N GLY A 333 -4.15 -2.02 3.06
CA GLY A 333 -3.14 -2.89 2.44
C GLY A 333 -2.76 -2.55 0.99
N THR A 334 -3.32 -1.49 0.40
CA THR A 334 -3.09 -1.15 -1.02
C THR A 334 -2.15 0.05 -1.23
N GLY A 335 -1.69 0.71 -0.17
CA GLY A 335 -0.95 1.98 -0.23
C GLY A 335 0.40 1.90 -0.92
N PHE A 336 1.19 0.83 -0.70
CA PHE A 336 2.57 0.75 -1.17
C PHE A 336 2.72 1.05 -2.67
N LYS A 337 2.02 0.31 -3.51
CA LYS A 337 2.16 0.41 -4.97
C LYS A 337 1.50 1.63 -5.59
N LYS A 338 0.64 2.33 -4.84
CA LYS A 338 0.00 3.58 -5.27
C LYS A 338 0.67 4.83 -4.67
N ALA A 339 1.53 4.65 -3.65
CA ALA A 339 2.15 5.77 -2.94
C ALA A 339 2.88 6.78 -3.85
N PRO A 340 3.62 6.38 -4.89
CA PRO A 340 4.27 7.33 -5.80
C PRO A 340 3.28 8.30 -6.45
N ALA A 341 2.28 7.79 -7.17
CA ALA A 341 1.27 8.62 -7.85
C ALA A 341 0.43 9.43 -6.87
N VAL A 342 0.03 8.82 -5.74
CA VAL A 342 -0.74 9.52 -4.69
C VAL A 342 0.04 10.68 -4.07
N GLY A 343 1.35 10.51 -3.85
CA GLY A 343 2.18 11.61 -3.37
C GLY A 343 2.20 12.79 -4.33
N ASN A 344 2.29 12.52 -5.62
CA ASN A 344 2.20 13.53 -6.68
C ASN A 344 0.83 14.23 -6.68
N GLU A 345 -0.27 13.46 -6.65
CA GLU A 345 -1.63 14.00 -6.64
C GLU A 345 -1.89 14.88 -5.41
N LEU A 346 -1.51 14.42 -4.22
CA LEU A 346 -1.74 15.20 -3.01
C LEU A 346 -0.88 16.48 -2.95
N ALA A 347 0.37 16.42 -3.42
CA ALA A 347 1.21 17.61 -3.52
C ALA A 347 0.66 18.62 -4.54
N THR A 348 0.09 18.14 -5.66
CA THR A 348 -0.64 19.01 -6.60
C THR A 348 -1.87 19.61 -5.94
N TRP A 349 -2.65 18.80 -5.22
CA TRP A 349 -3.86 19.28 -4.53
C TRP A 349 -3.53 20.38 -3.50
N ILE A 350 -2.44 20.22 -2.76
CA ILE A 350 -1.95 21.22 -1.80
C ILE A 350 -1.51 22.49 -2.51
N GLN A 351 -0.81 22.40 -3.63
CA GLN A 351 -0.29 23.56 -4.36
C GLN A 351 -1.38 24.30 -5.14
N ASP A 352 -2.24 23.57 -5.85
CA ASP A 352 -3.17 24.12 -6.85
C ASP A 352 -4.63 24.19 -6.35
N GLY A 353 -4.89 23.69 -5.12
CA GLY A 353 -6.23 23.63 -4.52
C GLY A 353 -7.13 22.52 -5.07
N ARG A 354 -6.63 21.68 -5.96
CA ARG A 354 -7.35 20.53 -6.55
C ARG A 354 -6.39 19.45 -7.03
N PRO A 355 -6.80 18.16 -7.07
CA PRO A 355 -5.99 17.10 -7.64
C PRO A 355 -6.00 17.15 -9.18
N ASN A 356 -5.03 16.50 -9.83
CA ASN A 356 -5.05 16.31 -11.28
C ASN A 356 -6.19 15.40 -11.71
N ARG A 357 -6.51 14.40 -10.86
CA ARG A 357 -7.64 13.47 -11.05
C ARG A 357 -8.81 13.90 -10.16
N PRO A 358 -9.84 14.54 -10.70
CA PRO A 358 -11.01 14.98 -9.90
C PRO A 358 -11.71 13.84 -9.16
N GLU A 359 -11.60 12.61 -9.67
CA GLU A 359 -12.17 11.43 -9.04
C GLU A 359 -11.60 11.16 -7.63
N LEU A 360 -10.40 11.67 -7.31
CA LEU A 360 -9.82 11.57 -5.97
C LEU A 360 -10.64 12.32 -4.91
N GLU A 361 -11.44 13.30 -5.29
CA GLU A 361 -12.37 14.00 -4.40
C GLU A 361 -13.44 13.07 -3.81
N THR A 362 -13.69 11.93 -4.45
CA THR A 362 -14.59 10.89 -3.91
C THR A 362 -14.02 10.18 -2.69
N TYR A 363 -12.71 10.24 -2.47
CA TYR A 363 -12.05 9.63 -1.31
C TYR A 363 -12.15 10.48 -0.03
N ASN A 364 -13.11 11.42 0.02
CA ASN A 364 -13.39 12.25 1.18
C ASN A 364 -13.97 11.44 2.36
N LEU A 365 -13.84 11.99 3.57
CA LEU A 365 -14.33 11.37 4.81
C LEU A 365 -15.87 11.29 4.86
N ASN A 366 -16.57 12.29 4.30
CA ASN A 366 -18.03 12.37 4.35
C ASN A 366 -18.74 11.21 3.63
N ARG A 367 -18.06 10.51 2.70
CA ARG A 367 -18.65 9.36 2.01
C ARG A 367 -19.14 8.27 2.97
N PHE A 368 -18.48 8.12 4.12
CA PHE A 368 -18.89 7.16 5.14
C PHE A 368 -20.18 7.58 5.86
N ASN A 369 -20.32 8.87 6.16
CA ASN A 369 -21.51 9.43 6.80
C ASN A 369 -22.72 9.40 5.86
N ASN A 370 -22.49 9.61 4.58
CA ASN A 370 -23.53 9.63 3.55
C ASN A 370 -23.92 8.23 3.04
N GLY A 371 -23.10 7.20 3.34
CA GLY A 371 -23.27 5.86 2.78
C GLY A 371 -22.79 5.73 1.32
N ASP A 372 -22.01 6.70 0.80
CA ASP A 372 -21.45 6.75 -0.55
C ASP A 372 -20.16 5.89 -0.65
N LEU A 373 -20.23 4.67 -0.14
CA LEU A 373 -19.07 3.77 -0.13
C LEU A 373 -18.64 3.39 -1.55
N ILE A 374 -17.33 3.29 -1.75
CA ILE A 374 -16.73 3.07 -3.05
C ILE A 374 -16.41 1.58 -3.23
N PHE A 375 -17.15 0.91 -4.11
CA PHE A 375 -16.90 -0.48 -4.46
C PHE A 375 -16.74 -0.65 -5.97
N GLY A 376 -15.86 -1.53 -6.39
CA GLY A 376 -15.89 -2.08 -7.73
C GLY A 376 -17.09 -3.03 -7.90
N LYS A 377 -17.55 -3.24 -9.12
CA LYS A 377 -18.72 -4.08 -9.41
C LYS A 377 -18.67 -5.48 -8.79
N TYR A 378 -17.48 -6.02 -8.58
CA TYR A 378 -17.22 -7.35 -8.05
C TYR A 378 -16.30 -7.33 -6.82
N ASP A 379 -16.23 -6.20 -6.11
CA ASP A 379 -15.48 -6.16 -4.86
C ASP A 379 -16.12 -7.11 -3.83
N PRO A 380 -15.34 -7.95 -3.15
CA PRO A 380 -15.85 -8.62 -1.98
C PRO A 380 -16.21 -7.59 -0.92
N ALA A 381 -17.36 -7.75 -0.29
CA ALA A 381 -17.72 -6.94 0.87
C ALA A 381 -16.59 -7.05 1.90
N VAL A 382 -16.08 -5.91 2.36
CA VAL A 382 -15.15 -5.91 3.49
C VAL A 382 -15.95 -6.36 4.71
N ARG A 383 -15.56 -7.47 5.32
CA ARG A 383 -16.18 -7.90 6.58
C ARG A 383 -15.71 -6.91 7.65
N SER A 384 -16.57 -5.93 7.99
CA SER A 384 -16.32 -5.10 9.17
C SER A 384 -16.39 -5.95 10.44
N PRO A 385 -15.65 -5.61 11.50
CA PRO A 385 -15.96 -6.09 12.82
C PRO A 385 -17.37 -5.60 13.18
N HIS A 386 -18.19 -6.46 13.72
CA HIS A 386 -19.57 -6.19 14.10
C HIS A 386 -19.68 -5.08 15.12
#